data_090910b2d519da102b7400194cadc478
#
_entry.id   090910b2d519da102b7400194cadc478
#
_cell.length_a   1.000
_cell.length_b   1.000
_cell.length_c   1.000
_cell.angle_alpha   90.00
_cell.angle_beta   90.00
_cell.angle_gamma   90.00
#
_symmetry.space_group_name_H-M   'P 1'
#
loop_
_entity.id
_entity.type
_entity.pdbx_description
1 polymer ?
#
loop_
_entity_poly.entity_id
_entity_poly.type
_entity_poly.pdbx_seq_one_letter_code
_entity_poly.pdbx_strand_id
1 'polypeptide(L)'
;AFFLTFLLTFWTSVTQAGPIDGWGLFLDVGQLKPVNDASGREYQDSKVIGDQIDYQFALGDSFSFSLFASENMNKGTLPVNTKYGYYKAGILGAEFRAWMGSLFIGVHGGQYFLTWIESLSSYTGLKWSGGSGWGFGLEGKSGWSLGWYKEKSEKIDFDDFPDQRIEGDRFILGYRWR
;
A
#
# COMPACT_ATOMS: atom_id res chain seq x y z
N ALA A 1 23.27 21.52 -4.11
CA ALA A 1 22.30 22.59 -4.40
C ALA A 1 20.90 22.03 -4.65
N PHE A 2 20.71 21.06 -5.55
CA PHE A 2 19.40 20.52 -5.93
C PHE A 2 18.62 19.90 -4.75
N PHE A 3 19.28 19.15 -3.89
CA PHE A 3 18.68 18.52 -2.71
C PHE A 3 18.21 19.55 -1.65
N LEU A 4 18.97 20.61 -1.47
CA LEU A 4 18.60 21.68 -0.54
C LEU A 4 17.42 22.52 -1.07
N THR A 5 17.37 22.77 -2.36
CA THR A 5 16.25 23.45 -3.01
C THR A 5 14.98 22.61 -2.94
N PHE A 6 15.10 21.29 -3.14
CA PHE A 6 13.99 20.34 -2.97
C PHE A 6 13.48 20.33 -1.52
N LEU A 7 14.36 20.27 -0.53
CA LEU A 7 14.00 20.34 0.91
C LEU A 7 13.34 21.67 1.27
N LEU A 8 13.84 22.80 0.76
CA LEU A 8 13.27 24.11 1.04
C LEU A 8 11.91 24.31 0.35
N THR A 9 11.74 23.89 -0.88
CA THR A 9 10.43 23.94 -1.56
C THR A 9 9.44 22.98 -0.95
N PHE A 10 9.88 21.82 -0.49
CA PHE A 10 9.04 20.89 0.26
C PHE A 10 8.61 21.52 1.60
N TRP A 11 9.55 22.13 2.34
CA TRP A 11 9.26 22.74 3.64
C TRP A 11 8.32 23.95 3.56
N THR A 12 8.46 24.80 2.57
CA THR A 12 7.56 25.95 2.39
C THR A 12 6.16 25.57 1.91
N SER A 13 6.00 24.42 1.24
CA SER A 13 4.69 23.91 0.84
C SER A 13 3.94 23.20 1.97
N VAL A 14 4.64 22.80 3.04
CA VAL A 14 4.08 22.02 4.16
C VAL A 14 3.21 22.89 5.10
N THR A 15 3.38 24.20 5.12
CA THR A 15 2.80 25.04 6.19
C THR A 15 1.32 25.40 6.05
N GLN A 16 0.64 25.05 4.97
CA GLN A 16 -0.78 25.40 4.73
C GLN A 16 -1.54 24.46 3.78
N ALA A 17 -1.18 23.22 3.66
CA ALA A 17 -1.95 22.28 2.83
C ALA A 17 -3.05 21.63 3.68
N GLY A 18 -4.20 21.45 3.08
CA GLY A 18 -5.25 20.53 3.48
C GLY A 18 -5.37 19.48 2.38
N PRO A 19 -6.38 18.62 2.45
CA PRO A 19 -6.58 17.58 1.44
C PRO A 19 -6.80 18.18 0.04
N ILE A 20 -6.23 17.55 -0.97
CA ILE A 20 -6.37 17.93 -2.38
C ILE A 20 -7.33 16.96 -3.05
N ASP A 21 -8.39 17.46 -3.70
CA ASP A 21 -9.23 16.65 -4.59
C ASP A 21 -8.42 16.22 -5.82
N GLY A 22 -8.56 14.96 -6.22
CA GLY A 22 -8.02 14.51 -7.48
C GLY A 22 -7.37 13.15 -7.47
N TRP A 23 -6.86 12.81 -8.64
CA TRP A 23 -6.11 11.57 -8.87
C TRP A 23 -4.71 11.63 -8.27
N GLY A 24 -4.26 10.52 -7.71
CA GLY A 24 -2.90 10.33 -7.23
C GLY A 24 -2.27 9.09 -7.84
N LEU A 25 -0.98 9.18 -8.14
CA LEU A 25 -0.15 8.05 -8.52
C LEU A 25 1.07 7.99 -7.60
N PHE A 26 1.28 6.84 -7.00
CA PHE A 26 2.30 6.63 -5.98
C PHE A 26 3.15 5.41 -6.29
N LEU A 27 4.43 5.53 -6.03
CA LEU A 27 5.32 4.38 -5.88
C LEU A 27 5.14 3.83 -4.46
N ASP A 28 4.99 2.54 -4.37
CA ASP A 28 4.92 1.80 -3.12
C ASP A 28 6.26 1.10 -2.89
N VAL A 29 6.98 1.56 -1.87
CA VAL A 29 8.24 0.93 -1.45
C VAL A 29 7.96 0.25 -0.13
N GLY A 30 7.53 -1.00 -0.18
CA GLY A 30 7.09 -1.65 1.04
C GLY A 30 7.10 -3.16 0.98
N GLN A 31 6.42 -3.74 1.93
CA GLN A 31 6.32 -5.18 2.06
C GLN A 31 4.88 -5.55 2.35
N LEU A 32 4.09 -5.77 1.30
CA LEU A 32 2.89 -6.59 1.44
C LEU A 32 3.32 -8.04 1.33
N LYS A 33 3.55 -8.69 2.45
CA LYS A 33 4.11 -10.05 2.50
C LYS A 33 3.06 -11.08 2.89
N PRO A 34 3.01 -12.20 2.19
CA PRO A 34 2.23 -13.33 2.64
C PRO A 34 2.88 -13.96 3.87
N VAL A 35 2.07 -14.20 4.88
CA VAL A 35 2.45 -14.80 6.15
C VAL A 35 1.56 -16.02 6.38
N ASN A 36 2.13 -17.16 6.80
CA ASN A 36 1.34 -18.32 7.19
C ASN A 36 0.47 -17.97 8.40
N ASP A 37 -0.83 -18.18 8.30
CA ASP A 37 -1.77 -17.75 9.33
C ASP A 37 -1.57 -18.47 10.66
N ALA A 38 -1.28 -19.76 10.63
CA ALA A 38 -1.10 -20.57 11.83
C ALA A 38 0.27 -20.41 12.48
N SER A 39 1.36 -20.34 11.69
CA SER A 39 2.74 -20.35 12.20
C SER A 39 3.40 -18.99 12.27
N GLY A 40 2.84 -17.98 11.62
CA GLY A 40 3.47 -16.66 11.47
C GLY A 40 4.70 -16.64 10.54
N ARG A 41 4.98 -17.73 9.82
CA ARG A 41 6.11 -17.80 8.88
C ARG A 41 5.89 -16.86 7.70
N GLU A 42 6.88 -16.01 7.45
CA GLU A 42 6.91 -15.12 6.29
C GLU A 42 7.45 -15.87 5.06
N TYR A 43 6.87 -15.58 3.90
CA TYR A 43 7.25 -16.20 2.62
C TYR A 43 8.00 -15.26 1.68
N GLN A 44 8.20 -14.02 2.08
CA GLN A 44 8.90 -13.03 1.27
C GLN A 44 10.42 -13.09 1.49
N ASP A 45 11.18 -13.00 0.38
CA ASP A 45 12.64 -12.99 0.41
C ASP A 45 13.28 -11.61 0.20
N SER A 46 12.55 -10.63 -0.35
CA SER A 46 13.12 -9.32 -0.69
C SER A 46 12.12 -8.18 -0.60
N LYS A 47 12.63 -6.97 -0.42
CA LYS A 47 11.83 -5.73 -0.51
C LYS A 47 11.48 -5.46 -1.97
N VAL A 48 10.30 -4.89 -2.22
CA VAL A 48 9.79 -4.69 -3.54
C VAL A 48 9.16 -3.32 -3.74
N ILE A 49 9.12 -2.95 -4.99
CA ILE A 49 8.47 -1.76 -5.48
C ILE A 49 7.13 -2.18 -6.07
N GLY A 50 6.08 -1.54 -5.64
CA GLY A 50 4.74 -1.60 -6.19
C GLY A 50 4.27 -0.23 -6.64
N ASP A 51 3.02 -0.15 -6.97
CA ASP A 51 2.34 1.09 -7.31
C ASP A 51 0.97 1.19 -6.62
N GLN A 52 0.50 2.41 -6.53
CA GLN A 52 -0.84 2.73 -6.07
C GLN A 52 -1.42 3.85 -6.91
N ILE A 53 -2.65 3.69 -7.29
CA ILE A 53 -3.49 4.77 -7.83
C ILE A 53 -4.63 5.03 -6.84
N ASP A 54 -4.96 6.29 -6.63
CA ASP A 54 -6.13 6.65 -5.85
C ASP A 54 -6.89 7.83 -6.45
N TYR A 55 -8.12 8.02 -5.97
CA TYR A 55 -8.85 9.26 -6.14
C TYR A 55 -9.30 9.75 -4.77
N GLN A 56 -8.89 10.97 -4.41
CA GLN A 56 -9.23 11.60 -3.14
C GLN A 56 -10.30 12.66 -3.31
N PHE A 57 -11.27 12.63 -2.40
CA PHE A 57 -12.31 13.63 -2.21
C PHE A 57 -12.00 14.42 -0.94
N ALA A 58 -11.75 15.71 -1.04
CA ALA A 58 -11.63 16.57 0.12
C ALA A 58 -12.99 16.82 0.76
N LEU A 59 -13.05 16.67 2.07
CA LEU A 59 -14.25 16.90 2.89
C LEU A 59 -13.98 18.11 3.79
N GLY A 60 -13.82 19.28 3.16
CA GLY A 60 -13.35 20.51 3.81
C GLY A 60 -11.83 20.48 4.02
N ASP A 61 -11.35 21.27 4.97
CA ASP A 61 -9.90 21.47 5.20
C ASP A 61 -9.26 20.41 6.11
N SER A 62 -10.08 19.58 6.77
CA SER A 62 -9.61 18.70 7.83
C SER A 62 -9.84 17.23 7.59
N PHE A 63 -10.59 16.86 6.57
CA PHE A 63 -10.89 15.46 6.28
C PHE A 63 -10.85 15.16 4.79
N SER A 64 -10.54 13.94 4.45
CA SER A 64 -10.70 13.41 3.10
C SER A 64 -11.11 11.95 3.10
N PHE A 65 -11.68 11.53 1.97
CA PHE A 65 -12.01 10.15 1.67
C PHE A 65 -11.34 9.79 0.34
N SER A 66 -10.75 8.61 0.24
CA SER A 66 -10.12 8.15 -0.99
C SER A 66 -10.58 6.74 -1.34
N LEU A 67 -10.70 6.48 -2.64
CA LEU A 67 -10.75 5.13 -3.19
C LEU A 67 -9.38 4.83 -3.79
N PHE A 68 -8.81 3.67 -3.52
CA PHE A 68 -7.48 3.33 -3.99
C PHE A 68 -7.35 1.87 -4.43
N ALA A 69 -6.41 1.64 -5.34
CA ALA A 69 -5.95 0.33 -5.73
C ALA A 69 -4.42 0.32 -5.69
N SER A 70 -3.84 -0.73 -5.12
CA SER A 70 -2.40 -0.92 -5.10
C SER A 70 -2.04 -2.36 -5.42
N GLU A 71 -0.91 -2.55 -6.06
CA GLU A 71 -0.34 -3.88 -6.26
C GLU A 71 1.18 -3.87 -6.15
N ASN A 72 1.73 -5.01 -5.76
CA ASN A 72 3.15 -5.31 -5.85
C ASN A 72 3.37 -6.74 -6.34
N MET A 73 4.50 -6.96 -6.98
CA MET A 73 4.94 -8.29 -7.38
C MET A 73 6.31 -8.58 -6.78
N ASN A 74 6.41 -9.71 -6.12
CA ASN A 74 7.55 -10.06 -5.30
C ASN A 74 8.07 -11.47 -5.57
N LYS A 75 9.36 -11.65 -5.32
CA LYS A 75 9.95 -12.97 -5.20
C LYS A 75 9.74 -13.51 -3.78
N GLY A 76 9.39 -14.76 -3.66
CA GLY A 76 9.19 -15.42 -2.38
C GLY A 76 9.39 -16.93 -2.46
N THR A 77 9.41 -17.57 -1.30
CA THR A 77 9.49 -19.02 -1.19
C THR A 77 8.09 -19.61 -1.21
N LEU A 78 7.81 -20.48 -2.16
CA LEU A 78 6.51 -21.13 -2.27
C LEU A 78 6.15 -21.90 -0.99
N PRO A 79 4.90 -21.80 -0.50
CA PRO A 79 4.49 -22.39 0.77
C PRO A 79 4.61 -23.91 0.84
N VAL A 80 4.55 -24.61 -0.30
CA VAL A 80 4.47 -26.07 -0.35
C VAL A 80 5.83 -26.76 -0.44
N ASN A 81 6.77 -26.19 -1.20
CA ASN A 81 7.96 -26.94 -1.63
C ASN A 81 9.28 -26.21 -1.40
N THR A 82 9.27 -25.10 -0.71
CA THR A 82 10.45 -24.25 -0.46
C THR A 82 11.20 -23.77 -1.71
N LYS A 83 10.62 -23.97 -2.89
CA LYS A 83 11.15 -23.43 -4.14
C LYS A 83 10.88 -21.93 -4.23
N TYR A 84 11.70 -21.25 -4.98
CA TYR A 84 11.45 -19.84 -5.28
C TYR A 84 10.33 -19.70 -6.32
N GLY A 85 9.46 -18.75 -6.08
CA GLY A 85 8.40 -18.33 -6.98
C GLY A 85 8.19 -16.84 -6.90
N TYR A 86 7.14 -16.38 -7.51
CA TYR A 86 6.71 -14.99 -7.42
C TYR A 86 5.30 -14.95 -6.81
N TYR A 87 4.98 -13.89 -6.13
CA TYR A 87 3.60 -13.60 -5.74
C TYR A 87 3.23 -12.17 -6.14
N LYS A 88 1.95 -11.99 -6.40
CA LYS A 88 1.33 -10.68 -6.47
C LYS A 88 0.43 -10.51 -5.26
N ALA A 89 0.58 -9.38 -4.59
CA ALA A 89 -0.31 -8.98 -3.51
C ALA A 89 -0.76 -7.54 -3.74
N GLY A 90 -1.95 -7.21 -3.29
CA GLY A 90 -2.44 -5.84 -3.40
C GLY A 90 -3.72 -5.62 -2.63
N ILE A 91 -4.23 -4.40 -2.73
CA ILE A 91 -5.38 -3.89 -1.99
C ILE A 91 -6.27 -3.11 -2.94
N LEU A 92 -7.57 -3.39 -2.88
CA LEU A 92 -8.60 -2.53 -3.42
C LEU A 92 -9.41 -2.01 -2.24
N GLY A 93 -9.35 -0.71 -1.95
CA GLY A 93 -9.89 -0.21 -0.71
C GLY A 93 -10.36 1.24 -0.72
N ALA A 94 -10.81 1.65 0.45
CA ALA A 94 -11.20 3.01 0.75
C ALA A 94 -10.49 3.48 2.02
N GLU A 95 -10.07 4.72 2.03
CA GLU A 95 -9.35 5.35 3.13
C GLU A 95 -10.04 6.62 3.58
N PHE A 96 -10.10 6.82 4.87
CA PHE A 96 -10.49 8.06 5.51
C PHE A 96 -9.26 8.68 6.18
N ARG A 97 -8.99 9.96 5.92
CA ARG A 97 -7.87 10.73 6.49
C ARG A 97 -8.37 11.92 7.28
N ALA A 98 -7.77 12.13 8.44
CA ALA A 98 -7.87 13.38 9.18
C ALA A 98 -6.58 14.19 8.98
N TRP A 99 -6.73 15.51 8.80
CA TRP A 99 -5.65 16.41 8.41
C TRP A 99 -5.37 17.48 9.45
N MET A 100 -4.11 17.79 9.60
CA MET A 100 -3.62 18.93 10.36
C MET A 100 -2.57 19.66 9.50
N GLY A 101 -3.02 20.62 8.72
CA GLY A 101 -2.19 21.23 7.68
C GLY A 101 -1.80 20.21 6.61
N SER A 102 -0.51 20.00 6.44
CA SER A 102 0.03 19.01 5.51
C SER A 102 0.14 17.59 6.08
N LEU A 103 0.03 17.45 7.37
CA LEU A 103 0.07 16.15 8.05
C LEU A 103 -1.29 15.46 7.96
N PHE A 104 -1.28 14.16 7.71
CA PHE A 104 -2.49 13.34 7.82
C PHE A 104 -2.25 12.08 8.65
N ILE A 105 -3.31 11.59 9.24
CA ILE A 105 -3.44 10.24 9.75
C ILE A 105 -4.63 9.61 9.05
N GLY A 106 -4.49 8.37 8.60
CA GLY A 106 -5.51 7.65 7.85
C GLY A 106 -5.79 6.27 8.39
N VAL A 107 -7.02 5.85 8.19
CA VAL A 107 -7.44 4.46 8.39
C VAL A 107 -8.14 3.99 7.12
N HIS A 108 -7.89 2.76 6.74
CA HIS A 108 -8.52 2.20 5.54
C HIS A 108 -8.95 0.76 5.76
N GLY A 109 -9.86 0.33 4.90
CA GLY A 109 -10.29 -1.04 4.78
C GLY A 109 -10.54 -1.40 3.34
N GLY A 110 -10.50 -2.69 3.04
CA GLY A 110 -10.70 -3.13 1.67
C GLY A 110 -10.55 -4.62 1.48
N GLN A 111 -10.48 -4.99 0.21
CA GLN A 111 -10.21 -6.35 -0.24
C GLN A 111 -8.72 -6.47 -0.55
N TYR A 112 -8.06 -7.38 0.13
CA TYR A 112 -6.68 -7.76 -0.10
C TYR A 112 -6.65 -8.98 -1.00
N PHE A 113 -5.77 -8.98 -1.98
CA PHE A 113 -5.63 -10.11 -2.88
C PHE A 113 -4.21 -10.69 -2.85
N LEU A 114 -4.14 -11.99 -3.10
CA LEU A 114 -2.88 -12.72 -3.18
C LEU A 114 -2.98 -13.78 -4.29
N THR A 115 -1.95 -13.89 -5.08
CA THR A 115 -1.75 -14.99 -6.02
C THR A 115 -0.28 -15.39 -6.06
N TRP A 116 -0.03 -16.70 -6.14
CA TRP A 116 1.30 -17.26 -6.33
C TRP A 116 1.53 -17.65 -7.78
N ILE A 117 2.72 -17.38 -8.29
CA ILE A 117 3.15 -17.68 -9.65
C ILE A 117 4.38 -18.56 -9.56
N GLU A 118 4.21 -19.87 -9.78
CA GLU A 118 5.32 -20.83 -9.77
C GLU A 118 6.09 -20.79 -11.09
N SER A 119 5.38 -20.67 -12.22
CA SER A 119 5.93 -20.49 -13.57
C SER A 119 4.94 -19.72 -14.44
N LEU A 120 5.32 -19.35 -15.65
CA LEU A 120 4.45 -18.67 -16.61
C LEU A 120 3.15 -19.44 -16.95
N SER A 121 3.12 -20.73 -16.67
CA SER A 121 1.98 -21.63 -16.94
C SER A 121 1.29 -22.15 -15.67
N SER A 122 1.75 -21.78 -14.49
CA SER A 122 1.21 -22.30 -13.22
C SER A 122 1.06 -21.17 -12.20
N TYR A 123 -0.17 -20.86 -11.81
CA TYR A 123 -0.51 -19.90 -10.78
C TYR A 123 -1.69 -20.40 -9.92
N THR A 124 -1.76 -19.98 -8.68
CA THR A 124 -2.76 -20.47 -7.72
C THR A 124 -4.17 -19.92 -7.91
N GLY A 125 -4.37 -19.05 -8.89
CA GLY A 125 -5.58 -18.23 -8.96
C GLY A 125 -5.55 -17.06 -7.98
N LEU A 126 -6.40 -16.09 -8.23
CA LEU A 126 -6.51 -14.89 -7.42
C LEU A 126 -7.43 -15.17 -6.23
N LYS A 127 -6.90 -15.10 -5.02
CA LYS A 127 -7.64 -15.24 -3.78
C LYS A 127 -7.80 -13.90 -3.08
N TRP A 128 -8.94 -13.67 -2.45
CA TRP A 128 -9.31 -12.42 -1.81
C TRP A 128 -9.67 -12.61 -0.35
N SER A 129 -9.43 -11.58 0.45
CA SER A 129 -9.86 -11.52 1.84
C SER A 129 -10.05 -10.07 2.27
N GLY A 130 -10.91 -9.83 3.24
CA GLY A 130 -11.02 -8.54 3.88
C GLY A 130 -9.75 -8.14 4.63
N GLY A 131 -9.61 -6.87 4.94
CA GLY A 131 -8.51 -6.39 5.75
C GLY A 131 -8.57 -4.90 6.00
N SER A 132 -7.64 -4.42 6.80
CA SER A 132 -7.55 -3.02 7.18
C SER A 132 -6.12 -2.60 7.42
N GLY A 133 -5.91 -1.29 7.41
CA GLY A 133 -4.65 -0.68 7.75
C GLY A 133 -4.84 0.72 8.31
N TRP A 134 -3.74 1.26 8.75
CA TRP A 134 -3.66 2.64 9.19
C TRP A 134 -2.32 3.22 8.80
N GLY A 135 -2.25 4.52 8.69
CA GLY A 135 -1.02 5.19 8.29
C GLY A 135 -1.02 6.66 8.64
N PHE A 136 0.08 7.29 8.35
CA PHE A 136 0.26 8.72 8.45
C PHE A 136 1.19 9.23 7.36
N GLY A 137 1.12 10.51 7.06
CA GLY A 137 1.96 11.07 6.02
C GLY A 137 1.90 12.58 5.91
N LEU A 138 2.51 13.04 4.85
CA LEU A 138 2.59 14.44 4.45
C LEU A 138 2.12 14.58 3.01
N GLU A 139 1.29 15.58 2.75
CA GLU A 139 0.95 16.00 1.39
C GLU A 139 1.08 17.52 1.28
N GLY A 140 1.89 17.96 0.34
CA GLY A 140 2.13 19.39 0.10
C GLY A 140 1.11 19.98 -0.86
N LYS A 141 0.93 21.30 -0.84
CA LYS A 141 0.07 22.04 -1.81
C LYS A 141 0.41 21.78 -3.27
N SER A 142 1.66 21.43 -3.55
CA SER A 142 2.12 21.05 -4.88
C SER A 142 1.63 19.69 -5.35
N GLY A 143 0.98 18.90 -4.48
CA GLY A 143 0.50 17.55 -4.77
C GLY A 143 1.49 16.43 -4.43
N TRP A 144 2.73 16.73 -4.06
CA TRP A 144 3.65 15.70 -3.58
C TRP A 144 3.20 15.14 -2.24
N SER A 145 3.20 13.83 -2.14
CA SER A 145 2.77 13.10 -0.95
C SER A 145 3.77 12.02 -0.58
N LEU A 146 3.97 11.86 0.73
CA LEU A 146 4.76 10.81 1.33
C LEU A 146 3.94 10.21 2.47
N GLY A 147 3.82 8.89 2.52
CA GLY A 147 3.09 8.20 3.58
C GLY A 147 3.75 6.92 4.02
N TRP A 148 3.48 6.53 5.25
CA TRP A 148 3.77 5.21 5.79
C TRP A 148 2.47 4.57 6.26
N TYR A 149 2.29 3.29 5.95
CA TYR A 149 1.10 2.52 6.29
C TYR A 149 1.46 1.16 6.87
N LYS A 150 0.67 0.72 7.80
CA LYS A 150 0.70 -0.65 8.33
C LYS A 150 -0.55 -1.39 7.91
N GLU A 151 -0.35 -2.56 7.33
CA GLU A 151 -1.38 -3.35 6.67
C GLU A 151 -1.56 -4.69 7.33
N LYS A 152 -2.82 -5.16 7.37
CA LYS A 152 -3.15 -6.51 7.77
C LYS A 152 -4.44 -6.99 7.13
N SER A 153 -4.38 -8.10 6.40
CA SER A 153 -5.58 -8.79 5.94
C SER A 153 -6.11 -9.79 6.97
N GLU A 154 -7.34 -10.18 6.78
CA GLU A 154 -7.88 -11.42 7.34
C GLU A 154 -7.25 -12.63 6.65
N LYS A 155 -7.62 -13.81 7.08
CA LYS A 155 -7.16 -15.07 6.50
C LYS A 155 -7.58 -15.20 5.03
N ILE A 156 -6.65 -15.60 4.19
CA ILE A 156 -6.84 -15.95 2.79
C ILE A 156 -6.75 -17.47 2.68
N ASP A 157 -7.85 -18.11 2.30
CA ASP A 157 -7.93 -19.55 2.19
C ASP A 157 -7.40 -20.03 0.83
N PHE A 158 -6.51 -21.01 0.87
CA PHE A 158 -5.98 -21.71 -0.30
C PHE A 158 -6.31 -23.19 -0.22
N ASP A 159 -6.68 -23.78 -1.37
CA ASP A 159 -7.03 -25.21 -1.44
C ASP A 159 -5.78 -26.11 -1.33
N ASP A 160 -4.69 -25.68 -1.98
CA ASP A 160 -3.44 -26.46 -2.11
C ASP A 160 -2.27 -25.91 -1.29
N PHE A 161 -2.47 -24.82 -0.57
CA PHE A 161 -1.46 -24.14 0.24
C PHE A 161 -1.95 -23.93 1.66
N PRO A 162 -1.06 -23.82 2.64
CA PRO A 162 -1.47 -23.35 3.95
C PRO A 162 -2.12 -21.98 3.88
N ASP A 163 -3.15 -21.77 4.69
CA ASP A 163 -3.84 -20.48 4.81
C ASP A 163 -2.86 -19.38 5.13
N GLN A 164 -3.03 -18.24 4.53
CA GLN A 164 -2.13 -17.10 4.61
C GLN A 164 -2.90 -15.83 4.97
N ARG A 165 -2.18 -14.82 5.40
CA ARG A 165 -2.64 -13.44 5.47
C ARG A 165 -1.57 -12.53 4.88
N ILE A 166 -1.96 -11.35 4.46
CA ILE A 166 -1.04 -10.31 4.04
C ILE A 166 -0.77 -9.41 5.23
N GLU A 167 0.50 -9.20 5.54
CA GLU A 167 0.93 -8.21 6.51
C GLU A 167 2.04 -7.35 5.91
N GLY A 168 2.18 -6.12 6.37
CA GLY A 168 3.32 -5.33 5.94
C GLY A 168 3.32 -3.88 6.37
N ASP A 169 4.45 -3.27 6.11
CA ASP A 169 4.67 -1.84 6.21
C ASP A 169 4.93 -1.30 4.81
N ARG A 170 4.19 -0.27 4.42
CA ARG A 170 4.29 0.36 3.10
C ARG A 170 4.75 1.80 3.25
N PHE A 171 5.69 2.20 2.41
CA PHE A 171 6.04 3.59 2.19
C PHE A 171 5.57 3.99 0.80
N ILE A 172 4.73 4.98 0.71
CA ILE A 172 4.27 5.53 -0.55
C ILE A 172 4.88 6.90 -0.78
N LEU A 173 5.34 7.13 -2.00
CA LEU A 173 5.80 8.43 -2.48
C LEU A 173 5.16 8.70 -3.83
N GLY A 174 4.49 9.81 -3.97
CA GLY A 174 3.81 10.09 -5.22
C GLY A 174 3.34 11.50 -5.39
N TYR A 175 2.51 11.67 -6.36
CA TYR A 175 1.99 12.96 -6.76
C TYR A 175 0.49 12.88 -7.00
N ARG A 176 -0.24 13.87 -6.49
CA ARG A 176 -1.66 14.08 -6.73
C ARG A 176 -1.87 15.30 -7.61
N TRP A 177 -2.71 15.15 -8.62
CA TRP A 177 -3.15 16.25 -9.50
C TRP A 177 -4.66 16.44 -9.43
N ARG A 178 -5.10 17.66 -9.67
CA ARG A 178 -6.51 18.05 -9.75
C ARG A 178 -7.08 17.77 -11.12
#